data_d3a52ad428b9564297f845c043a2289c
#
_entry.id   d3a52ad428b9564297f845c043a2289c
#
_cell.length_a   1.000
_cell.length_b   1.000
_cell.length_c   1.000
_cell.angle_alpha   90.00
_cell.angle_beta   90.00
_cell.angle_gamma   90.00
#
_symmetry.space_group_name_H-M   'P 1'
#
loop_
_entity.id
_entity.type
_entity.pdbx_description
1 polymer ?
#
loop_
_entity_poly.entity_id
_entity_poly.type
_entity_poly.pdbx_seq_one_letter_code
_entity_poly.pdbx_strand_id
1 'polypeptide(L)'
;MVSELRLYTEAQYLEKAQTYQSVLSLRGVDVNIELVEKLNARFLRLNPEMALCADDAGLWLSANGMKMQPDWKAEIPRLKRASLKSEMIARACNLSEKPSLIDATAGLGHDSLLMAALGAQVTLIERHP
;
A
#
# COMPACT_ATOMS: atom_id res chain seq x y z
N MET A 1 -10.97 -18.06 -13.81
CA MET A 1 -12.02 -17.43 -12.97
C MET A 1 -11.36 -16.46 -12.01
N VAL A 2 -11.77 -15.23 -12.03
CA VAL A 2 -11.22 -14.22 -11.12
C VAL A 2 -11.87 -14.41 -9.76
N SER A 3 -11.08 -14.69 -8.73
CA SER A 3 -11.59 -14.72 -7.37
C SER A 3 -11.97 -13.30 -6.95
N GLU A 4 -13.15 -13.15 -6.38
CA GLU A 4 -13.60 -11.84 -5.91
C GLU A 4 -12.74 -11.37 -4.73
N LEU A 5 -12.24 -10.15 -4.83
CA LEU A 5 -11.49 -9.53 -3.75
C LEU A 5 -12.48 -9.01 -2.71
N ARG A 6 -12.29 -9.37 -1.47
CA ARG A 6 -13.13 -8.94 -0.35
C ARG A 6 -12.53 -7.71 0.32
N LEU A 7 -13.42 -6.84 0.78
CA LEU A 7 -13.04 -5.70 1.62
C LEU A 7 -13.78 -5.83 2.94
N TYR A 8 -13.07 -6.20 4.00
CA TYR A 8 -13.64 -6.35 5.34
C TYR A 8 -13.67 -4.99 6.04
N THR A 9 -14.79 -4.71 6.69
CA THR A 9 -14.93 -3.48 7.48
C THR A 9 -15.95 -3.69 8.60
N GLU A 10 -15.79 -2.95 9.70
CA GLU A 10 -16.82 -2.87 10.73
C GLU A 10 -17.90 -1.87 10.29
N ALA A 11 -19.13 -2.03 10.82
CA ALA A 11 -20.25 -1.20 10.42
C ALA A 11 -19.99 0.30 10.57
N GLN A 12 -19.26 0.72 11.60
CA GLN A 12 -18.92 2.12 11.84
C GLN A 12 -18.04 2.74 10.75
N TYR A 13 -17.35 1.93 9.95
CA TYR A 13 -16.48 2.39 8.86
C TYR A 13 -17.03 2.07 7.47
N LEU A 14 -18.31 1.69 7.38
CA LEU A 14 -18.92 1.28 6.10
C LEU A 14 -18.85 2.38 5.05
N GLU A 15 -19.13 3.62 5.42
CA GLU A 15 -19.10 4.75 4.49
C GLU A 15 -17.69 4.94 3.90
N LYS A 16 -16.68 4.83 4.74
CA LYS A 16 -15.28 4.90 4.34
C LYS A 16 -14.91 3.75 3.39
N ALA A 17 -15.37 2.54 3.70
CA ALA A 17 -15.17 1.37 2.84
C ALA A 17 -15.85 1.54 1.49
N GLN A 18 -17.04 2.11 1.45
CA GLN A 18 -17.76 2.39 0.19
C GLN A 18 -16.99 3.40 -0.67
N THR A 19 -16.37 4.40 -0.06
CA THR A 19 -15.50 5.36 -0.77
C THR A 19 -14.32 4.64 -1.41
N TYR A 20 -13.64 3.77 -0.68
CA TYR A 20 -12.55 2.97 -1.23
C TYR A 20 -13.03 2.04 -2.35
N GLN A 21 -14.16 1.41 -2.18
CA GLN A 21 -14.76 0.55 -3.22
C GLN A 21 -14.95 1.32 -4.52
N SER A 22 -15.49 2.53 -4.44
CA SER A 22 -15.74 3.38 -5.61
C SER A 22 -14.43 3.77 -6.31
N VAL A 23 -13.41 4.16 -5.54
CA VAL A 23 -12.10 4.53 -6.09
C VAL A 23 -11.45 3.34 -6.79
N LEU A 24 -11.51 2.16 -6.19
CA LEU A 24 -10.94 0.95 -6.77
C LEU A 24 -11.68 0.54 -8.05
N SER A 25 -13.01 0.66 -8.06
CA SER A 25 -13.82 0.36 -9.23
C SER A 25 -13.46 1.25 -10.42
N LEU A 26 -13.19 2.53 -10.18
CA LEU A 26 -12.74 3.46 -11.22
C LEU A 26 -11.39 3.04 -11.83
N ARG A 27 -10.63 2.26 -11.11
CA ARG A 27 -9.33 1.74 -11.58
C ARG A 27 -9.40 0.30 -12.06
N GLY A 28 -10.61 -0.23 -12.24
CA GLY A 28 -10.81 -1.58 -12.76
C GLY A 28 -10.69 -2.69 -11.72
N VAL A 29 -10.70 -2.35 -10.43
CA VAL A 29 -10.63 -3.34 -9.35
C VAL A 29 -11.97 -3.40 -8.65
N ASP A 30 -12.66 -4.54 -8.79
CA ASP A 30 -13.94 -4.76 -8.14
C ASP A 30 -13.73 -5.48 -6.80
N VAL A 31 -14.30 -4.91 -5.74
CA VAL A 31 -14.23 -5.50 -4.41
C VAL A 31 -15.63 -5.65 -3.84
N ASN A 32 -15.83 -6.69 -3.05
CA ASN A 32 -17.07 -6.92 -2.32
C ASN A 32 -16.88 -6.54 -0.86
N ILE A 33 -17.69 -5.60 -0.38
CA ILE A 33 -17.67 -5.21 1.02
C ILE A 33 -18.36 -6.27 1.85
N GLU A 34 -17.66 -6.75 2.89
CA GLU A 34 -18.18 -7.70 3.85
C GLU A 34 -18.08 -7.10 5.24
N LEU A 35 -19.24 -6.93 5.90
CA LEU A 35 -19.27 -6.41 7.25
C LEU A 35 -18.83 -7.48 8.24
N VAL A 36 -17.97 -7.11 9.18
CA VAL A 36 -17.50 -7.98 10.24
C VAL A 36 -17.78 -7.34 11.59
N GLU A 37 -17.97 -8.16 12.62
CA GLU A 37 -18.26 -7.66 13.96
C GLU A 37 -17.04 -6.95 14.57
N LYS A 38 -15.89 -7.61 14.50
CA LYS A 38 -14.60 -7.05 14.98
C LYS A 38 -13.49 -7.37 14.00
N LEU A 39 -12.86 -6.33 13.49
CA LEU A 39 -11.70 -6.45 12.62
C LEU A 39 -10.43 -6.37 13.48
N ASN A 40 -9.94 -7.52 13.93
CA ASN A 40 -8.80 -7.62 14.84
C ASN A 40 -7.88 -8.77 14.43
N ALA A 41 -6.80 -8.97 15.20
CA ALA A 41 -5.82 -10.01 14.91
C ALA A 41 -6.41 -11.42 14.88
N ARG A 42 -7.39 -11.68 15.75
CA ARG A 42 -8.08 -12.97 15.79
C ARG A 42 -8.85 -13.23 14.51
N PHE A 43 -9.59 -12.21 14.03
CA PHE A 43 -10.34 -12.30 12.77
C PHE A 43 -9.38 -12.62 11.60
N LEU A 44 -8.24 -11.94 11.53
CA LEU A 44 -7.27 -12.15 10.46
C LEU A 44 -6.68 -13.57 10.50
N ARG A 45 -6.43 -14.12 11.67
CA ARG A 45 -5.95 -15.50 11.80
C ARG A 45 -6.98 -16.53 11.36
N LEU A 46 -8.27 -16.26 11.60
CA LEU A 46 -9.35 -17.13 11.19
C LEU A 46 -9.70 -16.98 9.70
N ASN A 47 -9.27 -15.90 9.07
CA ASN A 47 -9.51 -15.60 7.66
C ASN A 47 -8.18 -15.24 6.98
N PRO A 48 -7.30 -16.23 6.74
CA PRO A 48 -5.94 -16.00 6.28
C PRO A 48 -5.81 -15.63 4.80
N GLU A 49 -6.88 -15.71 4.03
CA GLU A 49 -6.85 -15.40 2.61
C GLU A 49 -6.59 -13.91 2.40
N MET A 50 -5.96 -13.58 1.29
CA MET A 50 -5.67 -12.20 0.94
C MET A 50 -6.96 -11.40 0.77
N ALA A 51 -7.05 -10.28 1.47
CA ALA A 51 -8.21 -9.39 1.41
C ALA A 51 -7.80 -7.96 1.73
N LEU A 52 -8.65 -7.02 1.35
CA LEU A 52 -8.52 -5.64 1.79
C LEU A 52 -9.32 -5.43 3.07
N CYS A 53 -8.89 -4.49 3.88
CA CYS A 53 -9.57 -4.09 5.10
C CYS A 53 -9.63 -2.56 5.18
N ALA A 54 -10.71 -2.04 5.74
CA ALA A 54 -10.88 -0.61 5.96
C ALA A 54 -11.28 -0.36 7.41
N ASP A 55 -10.54 0.51 8.07
CA ASP A 55 -10.79 0.89 9.47
C ASP A 55 -10.36 2.35 9.70
N ASP A 56 -10.21 2.75 10.95
CA ASP A 56 -9.76 4.09 11.32
C ASP A 56 -8.37 4.44 10.78
N ALA A 57 -7.51 3.44 10.58
CA ALA A 57 -6.17 3.63 10.00
C ALA A 57 -6.19 3.78 8.47
N GLY A 58 -7.33 3.54 7.83
CA GLY A 58 -7.48 3.64 6.39
C GLY A 58 -7.66 2.29 5.71
N LEU A 59 -7.19 2.20 4.48
CA LEU A 59 -7.23 0.97 3.68
C LEU A 59 -5.91 0.21 3.80
N TRP A 60 -5.98 -1.09 4.06
CA TRP A 60 -4.79 -1.92 4.17
C TRP A 60 -5.07 -3.35 3.67
N LEU A 61 -4.02 -4.09 3.45
CA LEU A 61 -4.08 -5.46 2.94
C LEU A 61 -3.86 -6.44 4.08
N SER A 62 -4.61 -7.52 4.11
CA SER A 62 -4.37 -8.66 5.00
C SER A 62 -4.03 -9.91 4.21
N ALA A 63 -3.06 -10.67 4.69
CA ALA A 63 -2.69 -11.95 4.11
C ALA A 63 -1.99 -12.80 5.18
N ASN A 64 -2.23 -14.10 5.17
CA ASN A 64 -1.62 -15.04 6.11
C ASN A 64 -1.83 -14.68 7.58
N GLY A 65 -2.97 -14.07 7.89
CA GLY A 65 -3.31 -13.63 9.24
C GLY A 65 -2.58 -12.38 9.70
N MET A 66 -1.97 -11.64 8.80
CA MET A 66 -1.16 -10.46 9.13
C MET A 66 -1.66 -9.22 8.40
N LYS A 67 -1.54 -8.08 9.09
CA LYS A 67 -1.80 -6.78 8.48
C LYS A 67 -0.57 -6.33 7.69
N MET A 68 -0.80 -5.91 6.46
CA MET A 68 0.24 -5.38 5.57
C MET A 68 -0.12 -3.94 5.18
N GLN A 69 0.62 -2.99 5.72
CA GLN A 69 0.43 -1.57 5.44
C GLN A 69 1.78 -0.87 5.51
N PRO A 70 2.10 -0.01 4.54
CA PRO A 70 3.34 0.75 4.61
C PRO A 70 3.29 1.70 5.81
N ASP A 71 4.33 1.68 6.62
CA ASP A 71 4.51 2.66 7.69
C ASP A 71 5.46 3.76 7.20
N TRP A 72 4.92 4.67 6.42
CA TRP A 72 5.72 5.74 5.84
C TRP A 72 6.22 6.75 6.89
N LYS A 73 5.56 6.82 8.05
CA LYS A 73 6.05 7.64 9.15
C LYS A 73 7.38 7.12 9.70
N ALA A 74 7.56 5.80 9.71
CA ALA A 74 8.82 5.19 10.12
C ALA A 74 9.97 5.52 9.15
N GLU A 75 9.66 5.90 7.91
CA GLU A 75 10.65 6.30 6.91
C GLU A 75 11.10 7.76 7.05
N ILE A 76 10.40 8.58 7.82
CA ILE A 76 10.73 10.00 7.96
C ILE A 76 12.18 10.23 8.39
N PRO A 77 12.73 9.52 9.41
CA PRO A 77 14.14 9.73 9.78
C PRO A 77 15.10 9.44 8.63
N ARG A 78 14.85 8.41 7.84
CA ARG A 78 15.68 8.08 6.66
C ARG A 78 15.56 9.18 5.62
N LEU A 79 14.34 9.68 5.34
CA LEU A 79 14.12 10.74 4.37
C LEU A 79 14.82 12.04 4.77
N LYS A 80 14.81 12.36 6.06
CA LYS A 80 15.50 13.56 6.58
C LYS A 80 17.01 13.48 6.48
N ARG A 81 17.58 12.27 6.59
CA ARG A 81 19.03 12.03 6.46
C ARG A 81 19.47 11.77 5.03
N ALA A 82 18.52 11.45 4.15
CA ALA A 82 18.83 11.07 2.78
C ALA A 82 19.39 12.23 1.98
N SER A 83 20.41 11.95 1.18
CA SER A 83 20.95 12.90 0.22
C SER A 83 21.33 12.17 -1.05
N LEU A 84 21.49 12.93 -2.13
CA LEU A 84 21.95 12.37 -3.40
C LEU A 84 23.31 11.71 -3.31
N LYS A 85 24.15 12.14 -2.36
CA LYS A 85 25.48 11.60 -2.15
C LYS A 85 25.51 10.40 -1.22
N SER A 86 24.69 10.39 -0.17
CA SER A 86 24.72 9.36 0.88
C SER A 86 23.96 8.09 0.54
N GLU A 87 22.94 8.17 -0.32
CA GLU A 87 22.12 7.03 -0.65
C GLU A 87 22.67 6.29 -1.86
N MET A 88 22.93 4.97 -1.68
CA MET A 88 23.43 4.12 -2.76
C MET A 88 22.48 4.09 -3.95
N ILE A 89 21.17 4.02 -3.69
CA ILE A 89 20.14 3.98 -4.74
C ILE A 89 20.13 5.28 -5.55
N ALA A 90 20.40 6.41 -4.90
CA ALA A 90 20.46 7.70 -5.57
C ALA A 90 21.60 7.75 -6.59
N ARG A 91 22.75 7.17 -6.24
CA ARG A 91 23.90 7.08 -7.15
C ARG A 91 23.65 6.06 -8.25
N ALA A 92 23.09 4.89 -7.90
CA ALA A 92 22.83 3.82 -8.86
C ALA A 92 21.80 4.23 -9.93
N CYS A 93 20.80 5.02 -9.55
CA CYS A 93 19.74 5.49 -10.44
C CYS A 93 19.97 6.90 -11.00
N ASN A 94 21.11 7.51 -10.68
CA ASN A 94 21.47 8.86 -11.14
C ASN A 94 20.40 9.91 -10.81
N LEU A 95 19.93 9.94 -9.55
CA LEU A 95 18.82 10.78 -9.13
C LEU A 95 19.13 12.28 -9.21
N SER A 96 20.41 12.69 -9.26
CA SER A 96 20.79 14.08 -9.42
C SER A 96 20.26 14.69 -10.73
N GLU A 97 20.03 13.87 -11.75
CA GLU A 97 19.45 14.29 -13.03
C GLU A 97 17.92 14.34 -13.02
N LYS A 98 17.30 14.06 -11.88
CA LYS A 98 15.83 14.01 -11.70
C LYS A 98 15.15 13.13 -12.74
N PRO A 99 15.56 11.87 -12.89
CA PRO A 99 15.05 10.98 -13.93
C PRO A 99 13.61 10.56 -13.68
N SER A 100 12.96 10.07 -14.74
CA SER A 100 11.74 9.28 -14.62
C SER A 100 12.14 7.82 -14.42
N LEU A 101 11.61 7.17 -13.39
CA LEU A 101 11.96 5.81 -13.02
C LEU A 101 10.74 4.92 -12.96
N ILE A 102 10.94 3.65 -13.26
CA ILE A 102 9.94 2.60 -13.04
C ILE A 102 10.46 1.68 -11.94
N ASP A 103 9.71 1.57 -10.86
CA ASP A 103 10.00 0.59 -9.80
C ASP A 103 9.14 -0.65 -10.07
N ALA A 104 9.75 -1.63 -10.74
CA ALA A 104 9.04 -2.84 -11.18
C ALA A 104 8.73 -3.83 -10.05
N THR A 105 9.33 -3.61 -8.88
CA THR A 105 9.14 -4.46 -7.69
C THR A 105 8.82 -3.58 -6.48
N ALA A 106 7.82 -2.71 -6.63
CA ALA A 106 7.56 -1.65 -5.66
C ALA A 106 7.21 -2.16 -4.25
N GLY A 107 6.51 -3.31 -4.15
CA GLY A 107 6.05 -3.79 -2.86
C GLY A 107 5.19 -2.74 -2.17
N LEU A 108 5.58 -2.33 -0.97
CA LEU A 108 4.91 -1.26 -0.21
C LEU A 108 5.41 0.15 -0.56
N GLY A 109 6.32 0.29 -1.52
CA GLY A 109 6.74 1.58 -2.06
C GLY A 109 7.80 2.32 -1.24
N HIS A 110 8.52 1.66 -0.35
CA HIS A 110 9.50 2.33 0.52
C HIS A 110 10.65 2.96 -0.28
N ASP A 111 11.24 2.23 -1.22
CA ASP A 111 12.32 2.76 -2.08
C ASP A 111 11.80 3.80 -3.06
N SER A 112 10.58 3.61 -3.58
CA SER A 112 9.95 4.59 -4.46
C SER A 112 9.71 5.91 -3.75
N LEU A 113 9.29 5.87 -2.47
CA LEU A 113 9.11 7.07 -1.65
C LEU A 113 10.43 7.82 -1.51
N LEU A 114 11.52 7.11 -1.21
CA LEU A 114 12.85 7.72 -1.09
C LEU A 114 13.30 8.36 -2.41
N MET A 115 13.16 7.65 -3.53
CA MET A 115 13.54 8.17 -4.84
C MET A 115 12.74 9.40 -5.23
N ALA A 116 11.41 9.38 -4.96
CA ALA A 116 10.56 10.53 -5.22
C ALA A 116 10.93 11.73 -4.35
N ALA A 117 11.24 11.50 -3.07
CA ALA A 117 11.68 12.56 -2.16
C ALA A 117 12.99 13.21 -2.61
N LEU A 118 13.86 12.47 -3.30
CA LEU A 118 15.13 12.97 -3.85
C LEU A 118 14.99 13.57 -5.26
N GLY A 119 13.76 13.70 -5.76
CA GLY A 119 13.46 14.44 -6.98
C GLY A 119 13.12 13.63 -8.21
N ALA A 120 13.09 12.31 -8.15
CA ALA A 120 12.73 11.46 -9.28
C ALA A 120 11.22 11.42 -9.48
N GLN A 121 10.79 11.24 -10.73
CA GLN A 121 9.42 10.84 -11.05
C GLN A 121 9.38 9.32 -11.08
N VAL A 122 8.63 8.70 -10.17
CA VAL A 122 8.62 7.26 -10.00
C VAL A 122 7.26 6.68 -10.38
N THR A 123 7.27 5.67 -11.24
CA THR A 123 6.11 4.84 -11.53
C THR A 123 6.28 3.52 -10.80
N LEU A 124 5.32 3.18 -9.95
CA LEU A 124 5.36 1.94 -9.18
C LEU A 124 4.60 0.85 -9.92
N ILE A 125 5.22 -0.30 -10.06
CA ILE A 125 4.59 -1.49 -10.61
C ILE A 125 4.72 -2.60 -9.58
N GLU A 126 3.60 -3.19 -9.21
CA GLU A 126 3.55 -4.33 -8.32
C GLU A 126 2.78 -5.47 -8.97
N ARG A 127 3.36 -6.66 -8.92
CA ARG A 127 2.80 -7.86 -9.54
C ARG A 127 1.53 -8.34 -8.82
N HIS A 128 1.46 -8.13 -7.50
CA HIS A 128 0.32 -8.56 -6.69
C HIS A 128 -0.60 -7.38 -6.42
N PRO A 129 -1.93 -7.55 -6.63
CA PRO A 129 -2.91 -6.51 -6.35
C PRO A 129 -2.99 -6.13 -4.88
#